data_4f4379358cb08cd1184f8006091fd4b3
#
_entry.id   4f4379358cb08cd1184f8006091fd4b3
#
_cell.length_a   1.000
_cell.length_b   1.000
_cell.length_c   1.000
_cell.angle_alpha   90.00
_cell.angle_beta   90.00
_cell.angle_gamma   90.00
#
_symmetry.space_group_name_H-M   'P 1'
#
loop_
_entity.id
_entity.type
_entity.pdbx_description
1 polymer ?
#
loop_
_entity_poly.entity_id
_entity_poly.type
_entity_poly.pdbx_seq_one_letter_code
_entity_poly.pdbx_strand_id
1 'polypeptide(L)'
;MDTSQEGYCFIMNSNIIEKALILGEKLSTLTSNDGKERSIFFTEESESIMGVGTEEIIIFCDTKEKKELEAYVDNNKKRDDLSHMHSHALDATFSVGDIQSVKGDWDENKINYQFVITSKHLFSIFIPPDLKYGLNLSKLLIGEYGKMDMSIWKRVGVKKFKEKDLGKGKKCINIPDCSDEQKIQHNRIWNEEFEKFFKRWNYINNNQLEYVVVQRKNR
;
A
#
# COMPACT_ATOMS: atom_id res chain seq x y z
N MET A 1 -35.61 -18.02 16.78
CA MET A 1 -35.36 -16.72 16.15
C MET A 1 -34.02 -16.81 15.49
N ASP A 2 -34.06 -17.04 14.20
CA ASP A 2 -32.88 -17.33 13.39
C ASP A 2 -32.36 -15.98 12.82
N THR A 3 -31.31 -15.45 13.39
CA THR A 3 -30.65 -14.28 12.87
C THR A 3 -29.54 -14.75 11.94
N SER A 4 -29.94 -15.07 10.70
CA SER A 4 -28.99 -15.18 9.59
C SER A 4 -28.28 -13.83 9.44
N GLN A 5 -27.07 -13.73 9.96
CA GLN A 5 -26.12 -12.68 9.55
C GLN A 5 -25.82 -12.93 8.08
N GLU A 6 -26.47 -12.17 7.21
CA GLU A 6 -26.02 -12.00 5.86
C GLU A 6 -24.63 -11.34 5.90
N GLY A 7 -23.60 -12.17 5.89
CA GLY A 7 -22.24 -11.71 5.72
C GLY A 7 -22.12 -11.10 4.33
N TYR A 8 -22.04 -9.78 4.24
CA TYR A 8 -21.64 -9.09 3.02
C TYR A 8 -20.21 -9.52 2.69
N CYS A 9 -20.08 -10.51 1.84
CA CYS A 9 -18.81 -10.85 1.22
C CYS A 9 -18.60 -9.87 0.07
N PHE A 10 -17.92 -8.77 0.31
CA PHE A 10 -17.45 -7.91 -0.77
C PHE A 10 -16.38 -8.69 -1.53
N ILE A 11 -16.72 -9.17 -2.70
CA ILE A 11 -15.76 -9.84 -3.57
C ILE A 11 -15.05 -8.71 -4.34
N MET A 12 -13.76 -8.53 -4.06
CA MET A 12 -12.90 -7.62 -4.82
C MET A 12 -13.05 -7.90 -6.32
N ASN A 13 -13.23 -6.86 -7.14
CA ASN A 13 -13.48 -7.01 -8.58
C ASN A 13 -12.34 -7.78 -9.25
N SER A 14 -12.64 -8.94 -9.83
CA SER A 14 -11.66 -9.83 -10.47
C SER A 14 -10.93 -9.17 -11.64
N ASN A 15 -11.62 -8.30 -12.41
CA ASN A 15 -11.02 -7.61 -13.56
C ASN A 15 -9.94 -6.62 -13.11
N ILE A 16 -10.20 -5.92 -11.99
CA ILE A 16 -9.21 -5.01 -11.38
C ILE A 16 -7.98 -5.79 -10.87
N ILE A 17 -8.18 -6.95 -10.24
CA ILE A 17 -7.07 -7.79 -9.80
C ILE A 17 -6.26 -8.31 -10.98
N GLU A 18 -6.92 -8.78 -12.03
CA GLU A 18 -6.25 -9.26 -13.25
C GLU A 18 -5.43 -8.14 -13.90
N LYS A 19 -6.00 -6.96 -14.05
CA LYS A 19 -5.28 -5.80 -14.56
C LYS A 19 -4.12 -5.40 -13.65
N ALA A 20 -4.31 -5.43 -12.33
CA ALA A 20 -3.23 -5.17 -11.37
C ALA A 20 -2.08 -6.19 -11.51
N LEU A 21 -2.36 -7.46 -11.76
CA LEU A 21 -1.33 -8.47 -12.01
C LEU A 21 -0.54 -8.18 -13.29
N ILE A 22 -1.22 -7.81 -14.38
CA ILE A 22 -0.58 -7.47 -15.67
C ILE A 22 0.32 -6.24 -15.52
N LEU A 23 -0.20 -5.15 -14.97
CA LEU A 23 0.57 -3.91 -14.75
C LEU A 23 1.70 -4.15 -13.74
N GLY A 24 1.40 -4.90 -12.69
CA GLY A 24 2.34 -5.23 -11.62
C GLY A 24 3.55 -6.02 -12.11
N GLU A 25 3.40 -6.89 -13.10
CA GLU A 25 4.53 -7.59 -13.70
C GLU A 25 5.54 -6.60 -14.30
N LYS A 26 5.06 -5.61 -15.04
CA LYS A 26 5.89 -4.55 -15.61
C LYS A 26 6.58 -3.71 -14.51
N LEU A 27 5.82 -3.27 -13.49
CA LEU A 27 6.37 -2.47 -12.41
C LEU A 27 7.44 -3.23 -11.62
N SER A 28 7.14 -4.46 -11.20
CA SER A 28 8.07 -5.26 -10.40
C SER A 28 9.35 -5.61 -11.16
N THR A 29 9.26 -5.89 -12.46
CA THR A 29 10.44 -6.16 -13.31
C THR A 29 11.35 -4.94 -13.38
N LEU A 30 10.79 -3.76 -13.63
CA LEU A 30 11.56 -2.52 -13.67
C LEU A 30 12.18 -2.19 -12.31
N THR A 31 11.43 -2.38 -11.21
CA THR A 31 11.92 -2.16 -9.85
C THR A 31 13.03 -3.13 -9.47
N SER A 32 12.93 -4.40 -9.88
CA SER A 32 13.99 -5.39 -9.66
C SER A 32 15.29 -5.05 -10.40
N ASN A 33 15.20 -4.36 -11.53
CA ASN A 33 16.37 -4.00 -12.34
C ASN A 33 17.19 -2.84 -11.76
N ASP A 34 16.53 -1.85 -11.15
CA ASP A 34 17.21 -0.61 -10.71
C ASP A 34 16.94 -0.22 -9.26
N GLY A 35 16.15 -1.03 -8.52
CA GLY A 35 15.80 -0.80 -7.12
C GLY A 35 14.82 0.35 -6.88
N LYS A 36 14.34 1.05 -7.92
CA LYS A 36 13.48 2.22 -7.76
C LYS A 36 12.01 1.82 -7.68
N GLU A 37 11.31 2.30 -6.69
CA GLU A 37 9.86 2.14 -6.61
C GLU A 37 9.15 2.87 -7.73
N ARG A 38 8.04 2.32 -8.16
CA ARG A 38 7.19 2.86 -9.22
C ARG A 38 5.75 2.89 -8.80
N SER A 39 5.00 3.85 -9.34
CA SER A 39 3.59 4.04 -9.03
C SER A 39 2.80 4.25 -10.31
N ILE A 40 1.56 3.75 -10.33
CA ILE A 40 0.63 3.92 -11.43
C ILE A 40 -0.80 3.99 -10.89
N PHE A 41 -1.62 4.87 -11.47
CA PHE A 41 -3.07 4.86 -11.28
C PHE A 41 -3.72 4.20 -12.47
N PHE A 42 -4.80 3.47 -12.25
CA PHE A 42 -5.51 2.78 -13.33
C PHE A 42 -6.98 2.55 -13.00
N THR A 43 -7.75 2.31 -14.03
CA THR A 43 -9.13 1.80 -14.01
C THR A 43 -9.18 0.52 -14.82
N GLU A 44 -10.30 -0.15 -14.91
CA GLU A 44 -10.43 -1.31 -15.83
C GLU A 44 -10.07 -0.95 -17.27
N GLU A 45 -10.39 0.26 -17.72
CA GLU A 45 -10.31 0.66 -19.12
C GLU A 45 -9.00 1.40 -19.47
N SER A 46 -8.36 2.05 -18.51
CA SER A 46 -7.24 2.96 -18.78
C SER A 46 -6.18 2.90 -17.69
N GLU A 47 -5.04 3.52 -17.95
CA GLU A 47 -3.93 3.68 -17.02
C GLU A 47 -3.28 5.06 -17.16
N SER A 48 -2.72 5.57 -16.07
CA SER A 48 -1.90 6.78 -16.07
C SER A 48 -0.51 6.52 -16.64
N ILE A 49 0.29 7.58 -16.77
CA ILE A 49 1.74 7.43 -16.89
C ILE A 49 2.29 6.77 -15.61
N MET A 50 3.47 6.17 -15.73
CA MET A 50 4.19 5.58 -14.60
C MET A 50 5.01 6.66 -13.90
N GLY A 51 4.78 6.84 -12.59
CA GLY A 51 5.65 7.61 -11.74
C GLY A 51 6.85 6.78 -11.29
N VAL A 52 8.02 7.41 -11.19
CA VAL A 52 9.26 6.78 -10.73
C VAL A 52 9.75 7.50 -9.48
N GLY A 53 9.96 6.75 -8.41
CA GLY A 53 10.48 7.22 -7.13
C GLY A 53 11.98 6.95 -6.96
N THR A 54 12.40 6.97 -5.72
CA THR A 54 13.71 6.49 -5.27
C THR A 54 13.59 5.04 -4.80
N GLU A 55 14.67 4.46 -4.28
CA GLU A 55 14.66 3.10 -3.69
C GLU A 55 13.77 2.97 -2.44
N GLU A 56 13.36 4.07 -1.83
CA GLU A 56 12.67 4.08 -0.55
C GLU A 56 11.35 4.86 -0.56
N ILE A 57 11.12 5.75 -1.53
CA ILE A 57 9.97 6.68 -1.50
C ILE A 57 9.59 7.12 -2.91
N ILE A 58 8.31 7.05 -3.24
CA ILE A 58 7.76 7.72 -4.42
C ILE A 58 7.45 9.18 -4.04
N ILE A 59 8.41 10.06 -4.27
CA ILE A 59 8.21 11.50 -4.10
C ILE A 59 8.02 12.12 -5.47
N PHE A 60 6.79 12.46 -5.79
CA PHE A 60 6.51 13.33 -6.92
C PHE A 60 6.95 14.77 -6.55
N CYS A 61 8.13 15.16 -6.96
CA CYS A 61 8.48 16.58 -6.99
C CYS A 61 7.61 17.29 -8.04
N ASP A 62 7.45 18.63 -7.97
CA ASP A 62 6.65 19.45 -8.90
C ASP A 62 7.14 19.31 -10.36
N THR A 63 6.86 18.17 -10.96
CA THR A 63 7.27 17.77 -12.29
C THR A 63 6.06 17.72 -13.21
N LYS A 64 6.31 17.68 -14.51
CA LYS A 64 5.29 17.45 -15.53
C LYS A 64 4.53 16.14 -15.24
N GLU A 65 5.26 15.10 -14.80
CA GLU A 65 4.71 13.80 -14.48
C GLU A 65 3.68 13.85 -13.32
N LYS A 66 3.96 14.64 -12.29
CA LYS A 66 3.01 14.85 -11.19
C LYS A 66 1.70 15.44 -11.70
N LYS A 67 1.77 16.46 -12.54
CA LYS A 67 0.56 17.11 -13.11
C LYS A 67 -0.24 16.15 -13.98
N GLU A 68 0.42 15.30 -14.76
CA GLU A 68 -0.25 14.29 -15.58
C GLU A 68 -0.95 13.22 -14.71
N LEU A 69 -0.30 12.79 -13.62
CA LEU A 69 -0.89 11.86 -12.66
C LEU A 69 -2.10 12.48 -11.93
N GLU A 70 -1.96 13.71 -11.45
CA GLU A 70 -3.07 14.44 -10.81
C GLU A 70 -4.25 14.63 -11.77
N ALA A 71 -3.98 14.99 -13.04
CA ALA A 71 -5.02 15.11 -14.06
C ALA A 71 -5.72 13.77 -14.34
N TYR A 72 -4.98 12.66 -14.36
CA TYR A 72 -5.58 11.34 -14.51
C TYR A 72 -6.53 11.01 -13.35
N VAL A 73 -6.07 11.23 -12.10
CA VAL A 73 -6.88 11.01 -10.90
C VAL A 73 -8.13 11.89 -10.92
N ASP A 74 -7.99 13.19 -11.21
CA ASP A 74 -9.11 14.12 -11.27
C ASP A 74 -10.18 13.74 -12.30
N ASN A 75 -9.75 13.24 -13.46
CA ASN A 75 -10.66 12.77 -14.51
C ASN A 75 -11.40 11.47 -14.14
N ASN A 76 -10.84 10.67 -13.24
CA ASN A 76 -11.36 9.36 -12.87
C ASN A 76 -11.91 9.25 -11.44
N LYS A 77 -11.81 10.29 -10.60
CA LYS A 77 -12.20 10.26 -9.17
C LYS A 77 -13.67 9.96 -8.86
N LYS A 78 -14.53 9.93 -9.87
CA LYS A 78 -15.95 9.52 -9.73
C LYS A 78 -16.18 8.05 -10.05
N ARG A 79 -15.14 7.33 -10.45
CA ARG A 79 -15.23 5.92 -10.81
C ARG A 79 -14.98 5.06 -9.58
N ASP A 80 -15.80 4.02 -9.43
CA ASP A 80 -15.65 3.05 -8.32
C ASP A 80 -14.48 2.07 -8.52
N ASP A 81 -13.89 2.04 -9.73
CA ASP A 81 -12.76 1.18 -10.10
C ASP A 81 -11.41 1.92 -10.13
N LEU A 82 -11.36 3.20 -9.74
CA LEU A 82 -10.09 3.93 -9.65
C LEU A 82 -9.17 3.27 -8.63
N SER A 83 -8.00 2.90 -9.10
CA SER A 83 -7.01 2.10 -8.39
C SER A 83 -5.65 2.78 -8.37
N HIS A 84 -4.90 2.55 -7.31
CA HIS A 84 -3.50 2.95 -7.19
C HIS A 84 -2.63 1.73 -6.91
N MET A 85 -1.50 1.62 -7.58
CA MET A 85 -0.52 0.57 -7.34
C MET A 85 0.88 1.16 -7.31
N HIS A 86 1.70 0.65 -6.39
CA HIS A 86 3.14 0.89 -6.40
C HIS A 86 3.92 -0.41 -6.18
N SER A 87 5.21 -0.35 -6.51
CA SER A 87 6.11 -1.50 -6.40
C SER A 87 7.07 -1.33 -5.23
N HIS A 88 7.37 -2.44 -4.54
CA HIS A 88 8.45 -2.53 -3.57
C HIS A 88 9.61 -3.35 -4.13
N ALA A 89 10.83 -2.90 -3.91
CA ALA A 89 12.05 -3.64 -4.30
C ALA A 89 12.22 -4.93 -3.47
N LEU A 90 11.79 -4.90 -2.22
CA LEU A 90 11.79 -6.05 -1.32
C LEU A 90 10.38 -6.62 -1.19
N ASP A 91 10.28 -7.90 -0.81
CA ASP A 91 9.01 -8.59 -0.62
C ASP A 91 8.31 -8.16 0.69
N ALA A 92 7.78 -6.95 0.68
CA ALA A 92 7.04 -6.36 1.80
C ALA A 92 5.65 -5.89 1.35
N THR A 93 4.65 -6.09 2.21
CA THR A 93 3.31 -5.50 2.05
C THR A 93 3.34 -4.00 2.34
N PHE A 94 2.19 -3.37 2.47
CA PHE A 94 2.04 -1.94 2.76
C PHE A 94 2.90 -1.49 3.94
N SER A 95 3.71 -0.49 3.75
CA SER A 95 4.48 0.16 4.82
C SER A 95 3.57 1.08 5.66
N VAL A 96 4.11 1.62 6.76
CA VAL A 96 3.39 2.64 7.55
C VAL A 96 3.06 3.87 6.71
N GLY A 97 3.99 4.28 5.83
CA GLY A 97 3.79 5.39 4.91
C GLY A 97 2.67 5.14 3.89
N ASP A 98 2.61 3.91 3.35
CA ASP A 98 1.57 3.53 2.39
C ASP A 98 0.18 3.56 3.02
N ILE A 99 0.02 3.08 4.25
CA ILE A 99 -1.26 3.17 4.96
C ILE A 99 -1.68 4.62 5.23
N GLN A 100 -0.73 5.52 5.45
CA GLN A 100 -1.02 6.95 5.55
C GLN A 100 -1.49 7.51 4.21
N SER A 101 -0.86 7.10 3.11
CA SER A 101 -1.24 7.50 1.75
C SER A 101 -2.59 6.94 1.36
N VAL A 102 -2.86 5.67 1.67
CA VAL A 102 -4.18 5.03 1.44
C VAL A 102 -5.32 5.88 2.01
N LYS A 103 -5.13 6.42 3.22
CA LYS A 103 -6.14 7.30 3.79
C LYS A 103 -6.30 8.61 3.02
N GLY A 104 -5.21 9.27 2.66
CA GLY A 104 -5.24 10.51 1.88
C GLY A 104 -5.91 10.30 0.53
N ASP A 105 -5.52 9.25 -0.17
CA ASP A 105 -6.08 8.87 -1.46
C ASP A 105 -7.58 8.61 -1.39
N TRP A 106 -8.04 7.93 -0.33
CA TRP A 106 -9.46 7.71 -0.11
C TRP A 106 -10.21 9.01 0.19
N ASP A 107 -9.73 9.80 1.15
CA ASP A 107 -10.42 11.01 1.59
C ASP A 107 -10.53 12.04 0.47
N GLU A 108 -9.46 12.22 -0.31
CA GLU A 108 -9.34 13.26 -1.33
C GLU A 108 -9.78 12.79 -2.72
N ASN A 109 -9.37 11.58 -3.12
CA ASN A 109 -9.47 11.11 -4.50
C ASN A 109 -10.43 9.95 -4.68
N LYS A 110 -10.98 9.38 -3.59
CA LYS A 110 -11.91 8.24 -3.63
C LYS A 110 -11.31 7.00 -4.32
N ILE A 111 -10.03 6.73 -4.07
CA ILE A 111 -9.36 5.54 -4.59
C ILE A 111 -9.70 4.35 -3.71
N ASN A 112 -10.49 3.42 -4.25
CA ASN A 112 -11.01 2.27 -3.52
C ASN A 112 -10.03 1.10 -3.47
N TYR A 113 -9.20 0.93 -4.48
CA TYR A 113 -8.26 -0.18 -4.60
C TYR A 113 -6.83 0.31 -4.46
N GLN A 114 -6.11 -0.27 -3.50
CA GLN A 114 -4.71 0.03 -3.27
C GLN A 114 -3.90 -1.26 -3.41
N PHE A 115 -2.81 -1.22 -4.16
CA PHE A 115 -1.98 -2.37 -4.45
C PHE A 115 -0.51 -2.09 -4.14
N VAL A 116 0.14 -3.10 -3.58
CA VAL A 116 1.61 -3.19 -3.52
C VAL A 116 2.03 -4.42 -4.31
N ILE A 117 2.94 -4.23 -5.28
CA ILE A 117 3.48 -5.32 -6.07
C ILE A 117 4.95 -5.56 -5.72
N THR A 118 5.31 -6.81 -5.53
CA THR A 118 6.68 -7.27 -5.33
C THR A 118 7.03 -8.34 -6.38
N SER A 119 8.25 -8.84 -6.35
CA SER A 119 8.63 -9.98 -7.20
C SER A 119 7.83 -11.25 -6.92
N LYS A 120 7.29 -11.41 -5.70
CA LYS A 120 6.62 -12.65 -5.26
C LYS A 120 5.12 -12.51 -5.04
N HIS A 121 4.65 -11.33 -4.63
CA HIS A 121 3.27 -11.14 -4.19
C HIS A 121 2.65 -9.89 -4.81
N LEU A 122 1.34 -9.92 -4.98
CA LEU A 122 0.46 -8.76 -5.09
C LEU A 122 -0.34 -8.66 -3.80
N PHE A 123 -0.13 -7.60 -3.05
CA PHE A 123 -0.90 -7.25 -1.86
C PHE A 123 -1.95 -6.21 -2.24
N SER A 124 -3.17 -6.36 -1.77
CA SER A 124 -4.24 -5.42 -2.09
C SER A 124 -5.10 -5.10 -0.88
N ILE A 125 -5.54 -3.84 -0.81
CA ILE A 125 -6.57 -3.36 0.12
C ILE A 125 -7.70 -2.79 -0.73
N PHE A 126 -8.93 -3.26 -0.46
CA PHE A 126 -10.14 -2.67 -1.01
C PHE A 126 -10.91 -1.93 0.08
N ILE A 127 -11.33 -0.72 -0.23
CA ILE A 127 -12.11 0.14 0.64
C ILE A 127 -13.47 0.36 -0.01
N PRO A 128 -14.57 -0.16 0.57
CA PRO A 128 -15.90 0.00 0.00
C PRO A 128 -16.29 1.46 -0.20
N PRO A 129 -16.96 1.82 -1.32
CA PRO A 129 -17.33 3.21 -1.61
C PRO A 129 -18.28 3.83 -0.60
N ASP A 130 -19.11 3.02 0.03
CA ASP A 130 -20.12 3.42 1.01
C ASP A 130 -19.59 3.43 2.45
N LEU A 131 -18.31 3.11 2.66
CA LEU A 131 -17.71 3.12 3.97
C LEU A 131 -17.74 4.52 4.56
N LYS A 132 -18.60 4.71 5.55
CA LYS A 132 -18.65 5.95 6.33
C LYS A 132 -17.50 5.96 7.33
N TYR A 133 -16.43 6.64 6.96
CA TYR A 133 -15.31 6.83 7.86
C TYR A 133 -15.70 7.59 9.11
N GLY A 134 -15.67 6.90 10.23
CA GLY A 134 -15.35 7.60 11.48
C GLY A 134 -13.88 8.02 11.41
N LEU A 135 -13.60 9.28 11.66
CA LEU A 135 -12.29 9.95 11.69
C LEU A 135 -11.18 9.21 12.48
N ASN A 136 -11.49 8.12 13.14
CA ASN A 136 -10.60 7.39 14.03
C ASN A 136 -9.76 6.30 13.33
N LEU A 137 -10.10 5.93 12.08
CA LEU A 137 -9.38 4.88 11.35
C LEU A 137 -7.89 5.17 11.25
N SER A 138 -7.56 6.39 10.85
CA SER A 138 -6.17 6.78 10.62
C SER A 138 -5.34 6.89 11.88
N LYS A 139 -5.91 7.42 12.98
CA LYS A 139 -5.16 7.58 14.23
C LYS A 139 -4.86 6.25 14.89
N LEU A 140 -5.82 5.33 14.88
CA LEU A 140 -5.64 3.97 15.43
C LEU A 140 -4.69 3.15 14.56
N LEU A 141 -4.91 3.13 13.24
CA LEU A 141 -4.04 2.41 12.32
C LEU A 141 -2.60 2.91 12.41
N ILE A 142 -2.35 4.19 12.25
CA ILE A 142 -1.01 4.76 12.23
C ILE A 142 -0.29 4.54 13.57
N GLY A 143 -0.97 4.76 14.69
CA GLY A 143 -0.37 4.60 16.02
C GLY A 143 -0.01 3.16 16.35
N GLU A 144 -0.90 2.21 16.09
CA GLU A 144 -0.63 0.77 16.32
C GLU A 144 0.35 0.20 15.31
N TYR A 145 0.25 0.64 14.06
CA TYR A 145 1.12 0.25 12.96
C TYR A 145 2.58 0.66 13.21
N GLY A 146 2.80 1.92 13.57
CA GLY A 146 4.13 2.40 13.91
C GLY A 146 4.74 1.68 15.12
N LYS A 147 3.93 1.31 16.11
CA LYS A 147 4.39 0.50 17.26
C LYS A 147 4.75 -0.92 16.83
N MET A 148 3.99 -1.51 15.94
CA MET A 148 4.24 -2.84 15.39
C MET A 148 5.55 -2.85 14.62
N ASP A 149 5.75 -1.89 13.70
CA ASP A 149 6.99 -1.73 12.94
C ASP A 149 8.21 -1.61 13.84
N MET A 150 8.17 -0.70 14.80
CA MET A 150 9.26 -0.52 15.77
C MET A 150 9.53 -1.77 16.62
N SER A 151 8.49 -2.54 16.96
CA SER A 151 8.62 -3.81 17.67
C SER A 151 9.34 -4.85 16.83
N ILE A 152 9.02 -4.94 15.53
CA ILE A 152 9.65 -5.89 14.62
C ILE A 152 11.14 -5.51 14.41
N TRP A 153 11.46 -4.23 14.19
CA TRP A 153 12.85 -3.79 14.08
C TRP A 153 13.68 -4.17 15.31
N LYS A 154 13.12 -4.03 16.52
CA LYS A 154 13.78 -4.50 17.75
C LYS A 154 13.96 -6.02 17.77
N ARG A 155 12.97 -6.80 17.33
CA ARG A 155 13.04 -8.28 17.26
C ARG A 155 14.14 -8.77 16.34
N VAL A 156 14.37 -8.08 15.22
CA VAL A 156 15.46 -8.39 14.27
C VAL A 156 16.81 -7.77 14.69
N GLY A 157 16.89 -7.19 15.87
CA GLY A 157 18.15 -6.73 16.47
C GLY A 157 18.58 -5.33 16.06
N VAL A 158 17.74 -4.53 15.43
CA VAL A 158 18.03 -3.12 15.10
C VAL A 158 17.94 -2.28 16.38
N LYS A 159 19.04 -1.60 16.73
CA LYS A 159 19.16 -0.77 17.94
C LYS A 159 19.28 0.72 17.64
N LYS A 160 19.63 1.07 16.41
CA LYS A 160 19.89 2.46 16.01
C LYS A 160 19.05 2.82 14.79
N PHE A 161 18.61 4.07 14.78
CA PHE A 161 17.92 4.67 13.67
C PHE A 161 18.66 5.94 13.28
N LYS A 162 18.80 6.20 11.99
CA LYS A 162 19.39 7.42 11.46
C LYS A 162 18.26 8.36 11.06
N GLU A 163 18.39 9.62 11.42
CA GLU A 163 17.50 10.66 10.90
C GLU A 163 17.88 10.98 9.45
N LYS A 164 16.92 10.95 8.55
CA LYS A 164 17.08 11.40 7.18
C LYS A 164 16.24 12.65 6.98
N ASP A 165 16.91 13.76 6.67
CA ASP A 165 16.25 15.00 6.27
C ASP A 165 15.70 14.84 4.85
N LEU A 166 14.41 15.01 4.69
CA LEU A 166 13.74 14.95 3.38
C LEU A 166 13.81 16.29 2.63
N GLY A 167 14.45 17.30 3.19
CA GLY A 167 14.57 18.64 2.62
C GLY A 167 13.26 19.44 2.59
N LYS A 168 13.32 20.71 2.17
CA LYS A 168 12.16 21.60 1.97
C LYS A 168 11.18 21.69 3.17
N GLY A 169 11.69 21.64 4.41
CA GLY A 169 10.85 21.75 5.62
C GLY A 169 10.02 20.51 5.95
N LYS A 170 10.25 19.37 5.27
CA LYS A 170 9.65 18.08 5.61
C LYS A 170 10.32 17.50 6.84
N LYS A 171 9.54 16.83 7.70
CA LYS A 171 10.04 16.19 8.91
C LYS A 171 11.09 15.13 8.55
N CYS A 172 12.13 15.03 9.38
CA CYS A 172 13.06 13.91 9.35
C CYS A 172 12.31 12.60 9.58
N ILE A 173 12.68 11.56 8.86
CA ILE A 173 12.23 10.20 9.09
C ILE A 173 13.33 9.39 9.77
N ASN A 174 12.95 8.50 10.66
CA ASN A 174 13.87 7.57 11.29
C ASN A 174 14.04 6.34 10.39
N ILE A 175 15.22 6.17 9.81
CA ILE A 175 15.59 5.01 9.01
C ILE A 175 16.37 4.03 9.88
N PRO A 176 16.01 2.74 9.91
CA PRO A 176 16.76 1.75 10.67
C PRO A 176 18.19 1.60 10.12
N ASP A 177 19.16 1.62 11.01
CA ASP A 177 20.57 1.31 10.69
C ASP A 177 20.73 -0.22 10.75
N CYS A 178 20.52 -0.89 9.64
CA CYS A 178 20.36 -2.34 9.57
C CYS A 178 21.05 -2.95 8.35
N SER A 179 21.37 -4.25 8.44
CA SER A 179 21.86 -5.05 7.31
C SER A 179 20.70 -5.48 6.39
N ASP A 180 21.05 -5.97 5.19
CA ASP A 180 20.04 -6.49 4.25
C ASP A 180 19.36 -7.74 4.79
N GLU A 181 20.07 -8.60 5.54
CA GLU A 181 19.45 -9.75 6.21
C GLU A 181 18.41 -9.31 7.25
N GLN A 182 18.68 -8.23 7.99
CA GLN A 182 17.73 -7.68 8.94
C GLN A 182 16.50 -7.10 8.23
N LYS A 183 16.67 -6.44 7.08
CA LYS A 183 15.55 -5.97 6.25
C LYS A 183 14.69 -7.12 5.75
N ILE A 184 15.31 -8.16 5.21
CA ILE A 184 14.59 -9.35 4.71
C ILE A 184 13.82 -10.02 5.85
N GLN A 185 14.46 -10.20 7.02
CA GLN A 185 13.80 -10.79 8.18
C GLN A 185 12.66 -9.91 8.70
N HIS A 186 12.87 -8.59 8.76
CA HIS A 186 11.82 -7.63 9.11
C HIS A 186 10.62 -7.78 8.19
N ASN A 187 10.82 -7.75 6.87
CA ASN A 187 9.73 -7.79 5.90
C ASN A 187 8.93 -9.11 5.97
N ARG A 188 9.62 -10.24 6.22
CA ARG A 188 8.92 -11.51 6.44
C ARG A 188 8.00 -11.46 7.66
N ILE A 189 8.53 -10.99 8.79
CA ILE A 189 7.73 -10.87 10.02
C ILE A 189 6.63 -9.83 9.83
N TRP A 190 6.93 -8.72 9.15
CA TRP A 190 6.00 -7.66 8.83
C TRP A 190 4.79 -8.17 8.05
N ASN A 191 5.01 -8.94 6.99
CA ASN A 191 3.93 -9.51 6.18
C ASN A 191 2.99 -10.40 7.02
N GLU A 192 3.56 -11.26 7.89
CA GLU A 192 2.81 -12.14 8.77
C GLU A 192 2.00 -11.36 9.83
N GLU A 193 2.60 -10.37 10.47
CA GLU A 193 1.96 -9.55 11.50
C GLU A 193 0.93 -8.59 10.89
N PHE A 194 1.16 -8.10 9.68
CA PHE A 194 0.23 -7.26 8.95
C PHE A 194 -1.08 -8.00 8.65
N GLU A 195 -1.01 -9.21 8.16
CA GLU A 195 -2.20 -10.03 7.88
C GLU A 195 -3.02 -10.28 9.16
N LYS A 196 -2.36 -10.62 10.26
CA LYS A 196 -3.01 -10.82 11.56
C LYS A 196 -3.65 -9.53 12.08
N PHE A 197 -2.92 -8.42 11.98
CA PHE A 197 -3.39 -7.10 12.36
C PHE A 197 -4.65 -6.73 11.58
N PHE A 198 -4.64 -6.92 10.28
CA PHE A 198 -5.74 -6.56 9.40
C PHE A 198 -6.99 -7.40 9.66
N LYS A 199 -6.83 -8.72 9.86
CA LYS A 199 -7.92 -9.62 10.26
C LYS A 199 -8.54 -9.20 11.59
N ARG A 200 -7.70 -8.90 12.60
CA ARG A 200 -8.17 -8.43 13.91
C ARG A 200 -8.88 -7.07 13.80
N TRP A 201 -8.33 -6.18 13.02
CA TRP A 201 -8.90 -4.85 12.80
C TRP A 201 -10.28 -4.95 12.14
N ASN A 202 -10.43 -5.75 11.08
CA ASN A 202 -11.70 -6.01 10.42
C ASN A 202 -12.73 -6.62 11.38
N TYR A 203 -12.31 -7.55 12.23
CA TYR A 203 -13.20 -8.15 13.24
C TYR A 203 -13.75 -7.09 14.21
N ILE A 204 -12.90 -6.19 14.69
CA ILE A 204 -13.32 -5.12 15.61
C ILE A 204 -14.24 -4.10 14.93
N ASN A 205 -14.06 -3.85 13.64
CA ASN A 205 -14.74 -2.81 12.87
C ASN A 205 -15.81 -3.37 11.89
N ASN A 206 -16.30 -4.57 12.11
CA ASN A 206 -17.35 -5.23 11.31
C ASN A 206 -16.97 -5.51 9.85
N ASN A 207 -15.76 -5.96 9.59
CA ASN A 207 -15.30 -6.44 8.28
C ASN A 207 -15.51 -5.42 7.12
N GLN A 208 -15.12 -4.19 7.33
CA GLN A 208 -15.37 -3.12 6.36
C GLN A 208 -14.29 -2.98 5.28
N LEU A 209 -13.13 -3.62 5.45
CA LEU A 209 -12.05 -3.58 4.47
C LEU A 209 -11.67 -4.99 4.04
N GLU A 210 -11.33 -5.15 2.77
CA GLU A 210 -10.76 -6.41 2.28
C GLU A 210 -9.25 -6.29 2.11
N TYR A 211 -8.54 -7.30 2.60
CA TYR A 211 -7.12 -7.48 2.35
C TYR A 211 -6.89 -8.83 1.69
N VAL A 212 -6.30 -8.80 0.51
CA VAL A 212 -6.03 -10.00 -0.28
C VAL A 212 -4.56 -10.06 -0.65
N VAL A 213 -4.00 -11.26 -0.58
CA VAL A 213 -2.63 -11.56 -1.00
C VAL A 213 -2.69 -12.58 -2.13
N VAL A 214 -2.15 -12.23 -3.29
CA VAL A 214 -2.02 -13.13 -4.42
C VAL A 214 -0.56 -13.49 -4.61
N GLN A 215 -0.24 -14.78 -4.47
CA GLN A 215 1.10 -15.28 -4.76
C GLN A 215 1.31 -15.32 -6.27
N ARG A 216 2.35 -14.66 -6.74
CA ARG A 216 2.73 -14.69 -8.16
C ARG A 216 3.45 -15.99 -8.48
N LYS A 217 3.06 -16.61 -9.57
CA LYS A 217 3.81 -17.78 -10.08
C LYS A 217 5.10 -17.26 -10.69
N ASN A 218 6.24 -17.73 -10.20
CA ASN A 218 7.51 -17.48 -10.86
C ASN A 218 7.42 -18.05 -12.29
N ARG A 219 7.47 -17.18 -13.27
CA ARG A 219 7.62 -17.56 -14.68
C ARG A 219 9.09 -17.65 -15.04
#